data_606c870ccc0a453e5d146074f19b67a5
#
_entry.id   606c870ccc0a453e5d146074f19b67a5
#
_cell.length_a   1.000
_cell.length_b   1.000
_cell.length_c   1.000
_cell.angle_alpha   90.00
_cell.angle_beta   90.00
_cell.angle_gamma   90.00
#
_symmetry.space_group_name_H-M   'P 1'
#
loop_
_entity.id
_entity.type
_entity.pdbx_description
1 polymer ?
#
loop_
_entity_poly.entity_id
_entity_poly.type
_entity_poly.pdbx_seq_one_letter_code
_entity_poly.pdbx_strand_id
1 'polypeptide(L)'
;MKHMKIKMTKVICTIGPKSESSEMLQQLVQNGMNIMRLNFSHGDYEEHGGRIDRLREITDNTGRYIGILLDTKGPEIRTGKLEGGNDVLLEAGNKITITTDYSHVGNKDKISVSYPGIVNDLKPGNTILLDDGLIGLEVLEIKDNEIFCEIKNTGELGEIKGVNLPGVSVGLPALAEKDIADLKFGCEKGVDFVAASFIRKASDVAEVRRVLDENGGSKIQIISKIENQEGVDNFDEILELSDAIMVARGDLGVEIPAEEVPFMQKMMIRKCNKVGKPVITATQMLDSMIRNPRPTRAEAGDVANAILDGTDAVMLSGESAKGKYPIEAVKMMADISKRTDEFKRYKNIEIDGSTNITVTEAISRGAVSSSEALDAKLILCWTKTGRAARMIRKYGPTVPIIALTDSEQTARQLTLVRGVRAYVEKNLDVADDFFKKAKEIASVHEEVKNGDLVVFVTGISETGTTNTFKIERIGE
;
A
#
# COMPACT_ATOMS: atom_id res chain seq x y z
N MET A 1 -1.18 31.08 0.53
CA MET A 1 -1.20 29.87 -0.35
C MET A 1 -2.65 29.59 -0.70
N LYS A 2 -3.00 29.41 -1.99
CA LYS A 2 -4.35 28.92 -2.34
C LYS A 2 -4.44 27.50 -1.77
N HIS A 3 -5.28 27.30 -0.78
CA HIS A 3 -5.54 25.99 -0.22
C HIS A 3 -6.20 25.13 -1.30
N MET A 4 -5.53 24.10 -1.77
CA MET A 4 -6.12 23.16 -2.72
C MET A 4 -7.18 22.34 -1.98
N LYS A 5 -8.35 22.14 -2.61
CA LYS A 5 -9.37 21.20 -2.11
C LYS A 5 -8.73 19.90 -1.67
N ILE A 6 -9.10 19.37 -0.52
CA ILE A 6 -8.55 18.13 0.01
C ILE A 6 -8.93 16.99 -0.94
N LYS A 7 -7.94 16.44 -1.64
CA LYS A 7 -8.10 15.22 -2.41
C LYS A 7 -8.35 14.06 -1.43
N MET A 8 -9.46 13.35 -1.58
CA MET A 8 -9.84 12.27 -0.67
C MET A 8 -8.94 11.06 -0.84
N THR A 9 -8.85 10.50 -2.04
CA THR A 9 -7.99 9.35 -2.36
C THR A 9 -6.52 9.73 -2.34
N LYS A 10 -5.68 8.90 -1.74
CA LYS A 10 -4.24 9.16 -1.60
C LYS A 10 -3.47 8.61 -2.80
N VAL A 11 -2.32 9.23 -3.09
CA VAL A 11 -1.42 8.78 -4.16
C VAL A 11 -0.06 8.43 -3.57
N ILE A 12 0.37 7.21 -3.83
CA ILE A 12 1.70 6.69 -3.48
C ILE A 12 2.55 6.71 -4.74
N CYS A 13 3.74 7.29 -4.67
CA CYS A 13 4.67 7.37 -5.79
C CYS A 13 5.96 6.63 -5.45
N THR A 14 6.34 5.66 -6.28
CA THR A 14 7.66 5.05 -6.18
C THR A 14 8.70 6.02 -6.70
N ILE A 15 9.75 6.27 -5.91
CA ILE A 15 10.85 7.14 -6.28
C ILE A 15 12.01 6.31 -6.81
N GLY A 16 12.58 6.78 -7.90
CA GLY A 16 13.70 6.17 -8.58
C GLY A 16 14.51 7.20 -9.39
N PRO A 17 15.40 6.75 -10.28
CA PRO A 17 16.38 7.62 -10.95
C PRO A 17 15.81 8.83 -11.71
N LYS A 18 14.52 8.77 -12.11
CA LYS A 18 13.87 9.87 -12.83
C LYS A 18 13.13 10.87 -11.94
N SER A 19 13.01 10.58 -10.64
CA SER A 19 12.16 11.35 -9.72
C SER A 19 12.83 11.70 -8.38
N GLU A 20 14.10 11.39 -8.18
CA GLU A 20 14.79 11.51 -6.89
C GLU A 20 15.40 12.88 -6.60
N SER A 21 15.51 13.80 -7.58
CA SER A 21 16.05 15.14 -7.31
C SER A 21 15.09 15.97 -6.45
N SER A 22 15.62 16.95 -5.70
CA SER A 22 14.80 17.82 -4.85
C SER A 22 13.70 18.54 -5.63
N GLU A 23 14.01 19.02 -6.85
CA GLU A 23 13.04 19.68 -7.73
C GLU A 23 11.94 18.74 -8.17
N MET A 24 12.29 17.50 -8.54
CA MET A 24 11.31 16.50 -8.94
C MET A 24 10.43 16.08 -7.77
N LEU A 25 11.00 15.81 -6.62
CA LEU A 25 10.25 15.48 -5.41
C LEU A 25 9.27 16.59 -5.04
N GLN A 26 9.71 17.86 -5.09
CA GLN A 26 8.84 18.99 -4.84
C GLN A 26 7.68 19.06 -5.85
N GLN A 27 7.94 18.83 -7.14
CA GLN A 27 6.90 18.78 -8.16
C GLN A 27 5.93 17.62 -7.94
N LEU A 28 6.41 16.42 -7.56
CA LEU A 28 5.53 15.29 -7.23
C LEU A 28 4.60 15.61 -6.05
N VAL A 29 5.14 16.23 -4.99
CA VAL A 29 4.35 16.68 -3.83
C VAL A 29 3.29 17.72 -4.25
N GLN A 30 3.67 18.69 -5.09
CA GLN A 30 2.74 19.71 -5.59
C GLN A 30 1.64 19.14 -6.48
N ASN A 31 1.95 18.10 -7.26
CA ASN A 31 1.00 17.45 -8.17
C ASN A 31 0.18 16.31 -7.51
N GLY A 32 0.38 16.04 -6.23
CA GLY A 32 -0.56 15.20 -5.48
C GLY A 32 0.01 13.97 -4.79
N MET A 33 1.33 13.77 -4.76
CA MET A 33 1.96 12.71 -3.97
C MET A 33 1.64 12.89 -2.48
N ASN A 34 1.22 11.83 -1.82
CA ASN A 34 0.95 11.76 -0.39
C ASN A 34 1.97 10.88 0.35
N ILE A 35 2.50 9.87 -0.34
CA ILE A 35 3.47 8.93 0.23
C ILE A 35 4.56 8.67 -0.80
N MET A 36 5.80 8.73 -0.35
CA MET A 36 6.97 8.29 -1.09
C MET A 36 7.22 6.81 -0.81
N ARG A 37 7.19 5.97 -1.86
CA ARG A 37 7.58 4.56 -1.78
C ARG A 37 9.02 4.38 -2.23
N LEU A 38 9.80 3.66 -1.44
CA LEU A 38 11.15 3.22 -1.73
C LEU A 38 11.15 1.71 -1.91
N ASN A 39 11.46 1.24 -3.12
CA ASN A 39 11.48 -0.19 -3.44
C ASN A 39 12.88 -0.76 -3.17
N PHE A 40 13.03 -1.51 -2.08
CA PHE A 40 14.30 -2.09 -1.65
C PHE A 40 14.72 -3.35 -2.43
N SER A 41 13.93 -3.76 -3.44
CA SER A 41 14.41 -4.72 -4.45
C SER A 41 15.49 -4.12 -5.35
N HIS A 42 15.63 -2.78 -5.37
CA HIS A 42 16.58 -2.02 -6.20
C HIS A 42 17.24 -0.91 -5.37
N GLY A 43 18.42 -0.49 -5.81
CA GLY A 43 19.17 0.56 -5.13
C GLY A 43 19.90 0.09 -3.87
N ASP A 44 20.61 1.00 -3.24
CA ASP A 44 21.33 0.77 -2.00
C ASP A 44 20.88 1.73 -0.88
N TYR A 45 21.47 1.58 0.30
CA TYR A 45 21.11 2.38 1.48
C TYR A 45 21.52 3.86 1.36
N GLU A 46 22.57 4.18 0.59
CA GLU A 46 22.97 5.57 0.35
C GLU A 46 21.95 6.28 -0.53
N GLU A 47 21.52 5.66 -1.63
CA GLU A 47 20.47 6.18 -2.51
C GLU A 47 19.15 6.38 -1.77
N HIS A 48 18.68 5.35 -1.06
CA HIS A 48 17.42 5.43 -0.31
C HIS A 48 17.50 6.44 0.82
N GLY A 49 18.61 6.50 1.56
CA GLY A 49 18.85 7.49 2.60
C GLY A 49 18.81 8.91 2.06
N GLY A 50 19.51 9.17 0.95
CA GLY A 50 19.50 10.47 0.30
C GLY A 50 18.11 10.92 -0.18
N ARG A 51 17.27 9.99 -0.68
CA ARG A 51 15.86 10.26 -1.05
C ARG A 51 15.02 10.64 0.16
N ILE A 52 15.20 9.93 1.29
CA ILE A 52 14.52 10.23 2.55
C ILE A 52 14.89 11.63 3.03
N ASP A 53 16.19 11.93 3.10
CA ASP A 53 16.69 13.19 3.63
C ASP A 53 16.19 14.39 2.79
N ARG A 54 16.25 14.30 1.46
CA ARG A 54 15.69 15.32 0.55
C ARG A 54 14.17 15.52 0.73
N LEU A 55 13.40 14.46 0.91
CA LEU A 55 11.97 14.60 1.15
C LEU A 55 11.68 15.27 2.49
N ARG A 56 12.40 14.91 3.56
CA ARG A 56 12.24 15.54 4.89
C ARG A 56 12.50 17.05 4.81
N GLU A 57 13.57 17.48 4.14
CA GLU A 57 13.86 18.91 3.92
C GLU A 57 12.70 19.63 3.20
N ILE A 58 12.12 19.03 2.15
CA ILE A 58 10.98 19.61 1.43
C ILE A 58 9.76 19.74 2.34
N THR A 59 9.49 18.73 3.17
CA THR A 59 8.32 18.73 4.07
C THR A 59 8.48 19.74 5.19
N ASP A 60 9.66 19.88 5.76
CA ASP A 60 9.98 20.88 6.79
C ASP A 60 9.77 22.31 6.28
N ASN A 61 10.23 22.59 5.05
CA ASN A 61 10.09 23.89 4.42
C ASN A 61 8.65 24.24 3.99
N THR A 62 7.80 23.22 3.75
CA THR A 62 6.43 23.43 3.24
C THR A 62 5.34 23.23 4.28
N GLY A 63 5.65 22.66 5.43
CA GLY A 63 4.68 22.28 6.46
C GLY A 63 3.70 21.19 6.02
N ARG A 64 4.04 20.44 4.96
CA ARG A 64 3.24 19.32 4.46
C ARG A 64 3.80 18.01 4.99
N TYR A 65 2.95 17.18 5.54
CA TYR A 65 3.32 15.81 5.92
C TYR A 65 3.22 14.88 4.72
N ILE A 66 4.32 14.20 4.41
CA ILE A 66 4.40 13.15 3.39
C ILE A 66 4.93 11.89 4.08
N GLY A 67 4.21 10.77 3.94
CA GLY A 67 4.63 9.49 4.50
C GLY A 67 5.79 8.88 3.70
N ILE A 68 6.62 8.11 4.38
CA ILE A 68 7.70 7.32 3.77
C ILE A 68 7.40 5.84 3.96
N LEU A 69 7.32 5.10 2.86
CA LEU A 69 7.05 3.68 2.79
C LEU A 69 8.27 2.94 2.26
N LEU A 70 8.84 2.08 3.11
CA LEU A 70 9.85 1.10 2.74
C LEU A 70 9.14 -0.16 2.26
N ASP A 71 9.39 -0.58 1.02
CA ASP A 71 8.82 -1.80 0.44
C ASP A 71 9.92 -2.85 0.34
N THR A 72 9.79 -3.95 1.11
CA THR A 72 10.80 -5.01 1.18
C THR A 72 10.83 -5.82 -0.11
N LYS A 73 11.97 -6.46 -0.38
CA LYS A 73 12.09 -7.39 -1.49
C LYS A 73 11.24 -8.64 -1.27
N GLY A 74 11.28 -9.17 -0.05
CA GLY A 74 10.67 -10.43 0.32
C GLY A 74 11.44 -11.67 -0.17
N PRO A 75 11.02 -12.85 0.29
CA PRO A 75 11.65 -14.13 -0.07
C PRO A 75 11.19 -14.57 -1.46
N GLU A 76 11.98 -14.28 -2.48
CA GLU A 76 11.72 -14.67 -3.87
C GLU A 76 12.49 -15.95 -4.26
N ILE A 77 11.87 -16.76 -5.10
CA ILE A 77 12.55 -17.84 -5.81
C ILE A 77 12.99 -17.31 -7.17
N ARG A 78 14.26 -17.56 -7.53
CA ARG A 78 14.81 -17.11 -8.81
C ARG A 78 15.52 -18.22 -9.55
N THR A 79 15.49 -18.17 -10.88
CA THR A 79 16.36 -19.00 -11.74
C THR A 79 17.83 -18.59 -11.56
N GLY A 80 18.74 -19.49 -11.93
CA GLY A 80 20.18 -19.24 -11.92
C GLY A 80 20.70 -18.53 -13.16
N LYS A 81 22.02 -18.55 -13.31
CA LYS A 81 22.73 -18.06 -14.51
C LYS A 81 22.58 -19.01 -15.67
N LEU A 82 22.75 -18.49 -16.89
CA LEU A 82 22.67 -19.22 -18.14
C LEU A 82 24.05 -19.26 -18.85
N GLU A 83 24.28 -20.28 -19.66
CA GLU A 83 25.49 -20.44 -20.44
C GLU A 83 25.72 -19.23 -21.36
N GLY A 84 26.91 -18.63 -21.23
CA GLY A 84 27.28 -17.45 -22.03
C GLY A 84 26.53 -16.16 -21.70
N GLY A 85 25.66 -16.15 -20.67
CA GLY A 85 24.85 -14.98 -20.30
C GLY A 85 23.77 -14.60 -21.30
N ASN A 86 23.40 -15.51 -22.22
CA ASN A 86 22.40 -15.29 -23.25
C ASN A 86 21.06 -15.91 -22.84
N ASP A 87 19.98 -15.29 -23.31
CA ASP A 87 18.64 -15.84 -23.17
C ASP A 87 18.52 -17.17 -23.92
N VAL A 88 17.76 -18.12 -23.38
CA VAL A 88 17.54 -19.44 -23.98
C VAL A 88 16.09 -19.58 -24.41
N LEU A 89 15.88 -20.08 -25.63
CA LEU A 89 14.55 -20.38 -26.14
C LEU A 89 14.07 -21.71 -25.56
N LEU A 90 12.98 -21.66 -24.81
CA LEU A 90 12.24 -22.81 -24.31
C LEU A 90 11.03 -23.04 -25.22
N GLU A 91 10.96 -24.23 -25.86
CA GLU A 91 9.90 -24.54 -26.82
C GLU A 91 8.83 -25.43 -26.21
N ALA A 92 7.56 -25.11 -26.45
CA ALA A 92 6.41 -25.87 -25.96
C ALA A 92 6.49 -27.35 -26.37
N GLY A 93 6.14 -28.25 -25.44
CA GLY A 93 6.18 -29.70 -25.63
C GLY A 93 7.53 -30.34 -25.34
N ASN A 94 8.61 -29.56 -25.26
CA ASN A 94 9.92 -30.07 -24.83
C ASN A 94 9.95 -30.28 -23.32
N LYS A 95 10.91 -31.13 -22.89
CA LYS A 95 11.19 -31.35 -21.47
C LYS A 95 12.34 -30.47 -21.01
N ILE A 96 12.25 -30.03 -19.75
CA ILE A 96 13.31 -29.30 -19.07
C ILE A 96 13.48 -29.83 -17.65
N THR A 97 14.70 -29.87 -17.15
CA THR A 97 15.00 -30.21 -15.75
C THR A 97 15.29 -28.95 -14.94
N ILE A 98 14.69 -28.83 -13.77
CA ILE A 98 15.03 -27.81 -12.78
C ILE A 98 15.83 -28.47 -11.66
N THR A 99 17.01 -27.94 -11.36
CA THR A 99 17.84 -28.43 -10.24
C THR A 99 17.91 -27.42 -9.11
N THR A 100 17.97 -27.92 -7.88
CA THR A 100 18.22 -27.10 -6.68
C THR A 100 19.71 -26.81 -6.45
N ASP A 101 20.62 -27.39 -7.25
CA ASP A 101 22.01 -26.98 -7.28
C ASP A 101 22.15 -25.62 -7.95
N TYR A 102 22.12 -24.55 -7.16
CA TYR A 102 22.19 -23.17 -7.66
C TYR A 102 23.52 -22.79 -8.30
N SER A 103 24.56 -23.61 -8.13
CA SER A 103 25.85 -23.42 -8.81
C SER A 103 25.82 -23.86 -10.28
N HIS A 104 24.79 -24.63 -10.69
CA HIS A 104 24.63 -25.08 -12.07
C HIS A 104 24.31 -23.92 -12.99
N VAL A 105 25.14 -23.74 -14.02
CA VAL A 105 24.90 -22.78 -15.11
C VAL A 105 23.97 -23.43 -16.12
N GLY A 106 22.78 -22.86 -16.28
CA GLY A 106 21.69 -23.47 -17.02
C GLY A 106 21.77 -23.30 -18.54
N ASN A 107 20.97 -24.08 -19.23
CA ASN A 107 20.75 -24.03 -20.68
C ASN A 107 19.29 -24.41 -20.99
N LYS A 108 18.97 -24.64 -22.27
CA LYS A 108 17.61 -24.99 -22.72
C LYS A 108 17.06 -26.32 -22.15
N ASP A 109 17.94 -27.23 -21.68
CA ASP A 109 17.57 -28.57 -21.21
C ASP A 109 17.56 -28.66 -19.68
N LYS A 110 18.31 -27.77 -18.98
CA LYS A 110 18.39 -27.76 -17.51
C LYS A 110 18.68 -26.37 -16.98
N ILE A 111 17.93 -25.95 -15.97
CA ILE A 111 18.11 -24.67 -15.25
C ILE A 111 18.21 -24.91 -13.74
N SER A 112 18.80 -23.98 -13.00
CA SER A 112 18.82 -24.01 -11.55
C SER A 112 17.86 -23.02 -10.92
N VAL A 113 17.48 -23.25 -9.64
CA VAL A 113 16.66 -22.36 -8.84
C VAL A 113 17.22 -22.12 -7.46
N SER A 114 16.99 -20.92 -6.90
CA SER A 114 17.61 -20.45 -5.65
C SER A 114 17.04 -21.09 -4.38
N TYR A 115 15.91 -21.79 -4.46
CA TYR A 115 15.23 -22.37 -3.31
C TYR A 115 15.35 -23.89 -3.28
N PRO A 116 16.18 -24.46 -2.38
CA PRO A 116 16.39 -25.91 -2.31
C PRO A 116 15.16 -26.70 -1.85
N GLY A 117 14.28 -26.07 -1.03
CA GLY A 117 13.07 -26.70 -0.51
C GLY A 117 11.98 -26.98 -1.56
N ILE A 118 12.12 -26.41 -2.75
CA ILE A 118 11.12 -26.51 -3.83
C ILE A 118 10.75 -27.97 -4.17
N VAL A 119 11.68 -28.91 -4.07
CA VAL A 119 11.47 -30.35 -4.33
C VAL A 119 10.55 -31.00 -3.30
N ASN A 120 10.42 -30.41 -2.09
CA ASN A 120 9.53 -30.90 -1.04
C ASN A 120 8.14 -30.28 -1.12
N ASP A 121 8.04 -29.10 -1.68
CA ASP A 121 6.79 -28.33 -1.75
C ASP A 121 5.97 -28.71 -2.99
N LEU A 122 6.62 -29.11 -4.08
CA LEU A 122 5.99 -29.48 -5.35
C LEU A 122 5.55 -30.93 -5.41
N LYS A 123 4.59 -31.20 -6.30
CA LYS A 123 4.08 -32.53 -6.65
C LYS A 123 3.89 -32.64 -8.17
N PRO A 124 3.94 -33.84 -8.77
CA PRO A 124 3.53 -34.03 -10.15
C PRO A 124 2.15 -33.41 -10.44
N GLY A 125 2.03 -32.69 -11.56
CA GLY A 125 0.85 -31.93 -11.95
C GLY A 125 0.84 -30.49 -11.46
N ASN A 126 1.75 -30.05 -10.56
CA ASN A 126 1.87 -28.66 -10.22
C ASN A 126 2.41 -27.82 -11.40
N THR A 127 2.04 -26.55 -11.42
CA THR A 127 2.55 -25.56 -12.37
C THR A 127 3.71 -24.78 -11.77
N ILE A 128 4.75 -24.55 -12.55
CA ILE A 128 5.82 -23.60 -12.28
C ILE A 128 5.75 -22.51 -13.33
N LEU A 129 5.76 -21.25 -12.91
CA LEU A 129 5.78 -20.10 -13.81
C LEU A 129 7.13 -19.40 -13.72
N LEU A 130 7.73 -19.10 -14.86
CA LEU A 130 9.00 -18.37 -14.97
C LEU A 130 8.77 -17.01 -15.61
N ASP A 131 9.61 -16.02 -15.23
CA ASP A 131 9.64 -14.66 -15.78
C ASP A 131 8.24 -14.00 -15.72
N ASP A 132 7.72 -13.81 -14.51
CA ASP A 132 6.39 -13.20 -14.27
C ASP A 132 5.24 -13.89 -15.03
N GLY A 133 5.33 -15.22 -15.19
CA GLY A 133 4.30 -16.04 -15.83
C GLY A 133 4.39 -16.11 -17.34
N LEU A 134 5.45 -15.57 -17.96
CA LEU A 134 5.62 -15.64 -19.41
C LEU A 134 5.89 -17.06 -19.92
N ILE A 135 6.48 -17.93 -19.08
CA ILE A 135 6.77 -19.33 -19.42
C ILE A 135 6.15 -20.23 -18.36
N GLY A 136 5.28 -21.13 -18.78
CA GLY A 136 4.64 -22.13 -17.93
C GLY A 136 5.27 -23.51 -18.10
N LEU A 137 5.53 -24.17 -16.96
CA LEU A 137 6.03 -25.55 -16.90
C LEU A 137 5.04 -26.39 -16.10
N GLU A 138 4.85 -27.65 -16.46
CA GLU A 138 4.13 -28.65 -15.68
C GLU A 138 5.10 -29.66 -15.09
N VAL A 139 5.04 -29.88 -13.81
CA VAL A 139 5.85 -30.88 -13.09
C VAL A 139 5.39 -32.28 -13.48
N LEU A 140 6.30 -33.08 -14.03
CA LEU A 140 6.04 -34.48 -14.41
C LEU A 140 6.52 -35.45 -13.32
N GLU A 141 7.74 -35.25 -12.80
CA GLU A 141 8.40 -36.13 -11.82
C GLU A 141 9.35 -35.30 -10.97
N ILE A 142 9.53 -35.72 -9.72
CA ILE A 142 10.53 -35.15 -8.80
C ILE A 142 11.41 -36.30 -8.31
N LYS A 143 12.71 -36.16 -8.44
CA LYS A 143 13.67 -37.15 -8.01
C LYS A 143 14.92 -36.49 -7.44
N ASP A 144 15.26 -36.82 -6.21
CA ASP A 144 16.37 -36.24 -5.47
C ASP A 144 16.27 -34.69 -5.43
N ASN A 145 17.21 -33.99 -6.01
CA ASN A 145 17.23 -32.52 -6.10
C ASN A 145 16.85 -31.98 -7.49
N GLU A 146 16.13 -32.78 -8.29
CA GLU A 146 15.74 -32.46 -9.65
C GLU A 146 14.22 -32.56 -9.85
N ILE A 147 13.68 -31.63 -10.63
CA ILE A 147 12.27 -31.56 -11.00
C ILE A 147 12.22 -31.64 -12.54
N PHE A 148 11.56 -32.67 -13.03
CA PHE A 148 11.38 -32.90 -14.48
C PHE A 148 10.06 -32.29 -14.90
N CYS A 149 10.12 -31.36 -15.86
CA CYS A 149 8.97 -30.60 -16.32
C CYS A 149 8.75 -30.70 -17.82
N GLU A 150 7.51 -30.47 -18.24
CA GLU A 150 7.13 -30.19 -19.64
C GLU A 150 6.89 -28.69 -19.82
N ILE A 151 7.43 -28.11 -20.88
CA ILE A 151 7.24 -26.71 -21.24
C ILE A 151 5.86 -26.54 -21.90
N LYS A 152 5.00 -25.71 -21.35
CA LYS A 152 3.61 -25.56 -21.81
C LYS A 152 3.44 -24.50 -22.90
N ASN A 153 4.31 -23.51 -22.95
CA ASN A 153 4.32 -22.47 -23.99
C ASN A 153 5.74 -22.04 -24.33
N THR A 154 5.96 -21.66 -25.58
CA THR A 154 7.26 -21.18 -26.04
C THR A 154 7.56 -19.78 -25.52
N GLY A 155 8.79 -19.57 -25.03
CA GLY A 155 9.28 -18.27 -24.54
C GLY A 155 10.79 -18.22 -24.43
N GLU A 156 11.36 -17.01 -24.41
CA GLU A 156 12.78 -16.77 -24.16
C GLU A 156 12.99 -16.54 -22.65
N LEU A 157 13.84 -17.35 -22.02
CA LEU A 157 14.20 -17.25 -20.61
C LEU A 157 15.55 -16.57 -20.44
N GLY A 158 15.56 -15.43 -19.74
CA GLY A 158 16.77 -14.76 -19.31
C GLY A 158 17.32 -15.27 -17.98
N GLU A 159 18.46 -14.71 -17.53
CA GLU A 159 19.08 -15.03 -16.25
C GLU A 159 18.31 -14.42 -15.07
N ILE A 160 18.35 -15.11 -13.91
CA ILE A 160 17.90 -14.61 -12.59
C ILE A 160 16.44 -14.12 -12.63
N LYS A 161 15.58 -14.86 -13.34
CA LYS A 161 14.16 -14.56 -13.47
C LYS A 161 13.35 -15.11 -12.29
N GLY A 162 12.22 -14.44 -11.98
CA GLY A 162 11.28 -14.88 -10.95
C GLY A 162 10.72 -16.28 -11.25
N VAL A 163 10.48 -17.04 -10.18
CA VAL A 163 9.84 -18.35 -10.22
C VAL A 163 8.63 -18.31 -9.31
N ASN A 164 7.45 -18.52 -9.86
CA ASN A 164 6.19 -18.55 -9.12
C ASN A 164 5.62 -19.97 -9.11
N LEU A 165 4.95 -20.32 -8.03
CA LEU A 165 4.40 -21.66 -7.79
C LEU A 165 2.90 -21.56 -7.46
N PRO A 166 2.03 -21.29 -8.45
CA PRO A 166 0.61 -21.07 -8.21
C PRO A 166 -0.06 -22.20 -7.44
N GLY A 167 -0.74 -21.84 -6.34
CA GLY A 167 -1.48 -22.79 -5.51
C GLY A 167 -0.61 -23.73 -4.65
N VAL A 168 0.71 -23.46 -4.56
CA VAL A 168 1.63 -24.24 -3.73
C VAL A 168 2.02 -23.43 -2.49
N SER A 169 1.85 -24.01 -1.30
CA SER A 169 2.38 -23.41 -0.07
C SER A 169 3.88 -23.64 0.01
N VAL A 170 4.63 -22.54 0.08
CA VAL A 170 6.10 -22.55 0.01
C VAL A 170 6.72 -22.43 1.39
N GLY A 171 7.67 -23.31 1.72
CA GLY A 171 8.36 -23.35 3.01
C GLY A 171 9.42 -22.25 3.21
N LEU A 172 9.40 -21.16 2.45
CA LEU A 172 10.31 -20.03 2.60
C LEU A 172 10.09 -19.28 3.92
N PRO A 173 11.14 -18.71 4.55
CA PRO A 173 10.98 -17.85 5.71
C PRO A 173 10.16 -16.61 5.36
N ALA A 174 9.54 -15.96 6.36
CA ALA A 174 8.80 -14.71 6.16
C ALA A 174 9.69 -13.55 5.71
N LEU A 175 10.94 -13.51 6.19
CA LEU A 175 11.94 -12.49 5.92
C LEU A 175 13.26 -13.15 5.50
N ALA A 176 13.85 -12.66 4.42
CA ALA A 176 15.23 -12.96 4.06
C ALA A 176 16.21 -12.11 4.92
N GLU A 177 17.49 -12.47 4.96
CA GLU A 177 18.51 -11.68 5.67
C GLU A 177 18.55 -10.22 5.21
N LYS A 178 18.40 -10.00 3.90
CA LYS A 178 18.31 -8.65 3.33
C LYS A 178 17.11 -7.88 3.87
N ASP A 179 15.93 -8.51 3.95
CA ASP A 179 14.73 -7.84 4.47
C ASP A 179 14.92 -7.41 5.93
N ILE A 180 15.57 -8.24 6.75
CA ILE A 180 15.90 -7.89 8.14
C ILE A 180 16.85 -6.67 8.18
N ALA A 181 17.85 -6.61 7.30
CA ALA A 181 18.75 -5.46 7.22
C ALA A 181 18.02 -4.20 6.72
N ASP A 182 17.12 -4.34 5.74
CA ASP A 182 16.29 -3.26 5.22
C ASP A 182 15.36 -2.69 6.31
N LEU A 183 14.74 -3.56 7.13
CA LEU A 183 13.89 -3.15 8.25
C LEU A 183 14.68 -2.37 9.31
N LYS A 184 15.91 -2.80 9.65
CA LYS A 184 16.80 -2.08 10.56
C LYS A 184 17.13 -0.68 10.03
N PHE A 185 17.51 -0.58 8.76
CA PHE A 185 17.72 0.71 8.10
C PHE A 185 16.46 1.59 8.14
N GLY A 186 15.29 1.01 7.89
CA GLY A 186 14.01 1.71 8.01
C GLY A 186 13.74 2.28 9.40
N CYS A 187 14.07 1.52 10.45
CA CYS A 187 14.00 1.97 11.84
C CYS A 187 14.94 3.15 12.11
N GLU A 188 16.20 3.05 11.67
CA GLU A 188 17.22 4.11 11.82
C GLU A 188 16.81 5.41 11.10
N LYS A 189 16.26 5.32 9.90
CA LYS A 189 15.79 6.46 9.10
C LYS A 189 14.40 6.96 9.48
N GLY A 190 13.71 6.30 10.40
CA GLY A 190 12.41 6.69 10.90
C GLY A 190 11.34 6.71 9.81
N VAL A 191 11.25 5.65 9.00
CA VAL A 191 10.18 5.49 8.02
C VAL A 191 8.82 5.36 8.71
N ASP A 192 7.75 5.68 8.02
CA ASP A 192 6.40 5.69 8.59
C ASP A 192 5.68 4.35 8.38
N PHE A 193 6.02 3.66 7.28
CA PHE A 193 5.42 2.40 6.87
C PHE A 193 6.47 1.42 6.37
N VAL A 194 6.20 0.15 6.58
CA VAL A 194 6.86 -0.98 5.92
C VAL A 194 5.81 -1.75 5.12
N ALA A 195 5.97 -1.87 3.81
CA ALA A 195 5.22 -2.80 2.99
C ALA A 195 5.99 -4.13 2.94
N ALA A 196 5.44 -5.15 3.60
CA ALA A 196 6.05 -6.46 3.70
C ALA A 196 5.58 -7.35 2.53
N SER A 197 6.54 -7.75 1.69
CA SER A 197 6.28 -8.56 0.49
C SER A 197 6.01 -10.02 0.83
N PHE A 198 5.20 -10.68 0.02
CA PHE A 198 4.89 -12.11 0.08
C PHE A 198 4.36 -12.59 1.43
N ILE A 199 3.50 -11.80 2.09
CA ILE A 199 2.82 -12.23 3.32
C ILE A 199 1.79 -13.31 2.99
N ARG A 200 1.91 -14.47 3.64
CA ARG A 200 1.09 -15.67 3.41
C ARG A 200 0.17 -15.98 4.59
N LYS A 201 0.56 -15.61 5.81
CA LYS A 201 -0.14 -15.93 7.07
C LYS A 201 0.17 -14.93 8.18
N ALA A 202 -0.63 -14.96 9.23
CA ALA A 202 -0.49 -14.06 10.39
C ALA A 202 0.90 -14.11 11.05
N SER A 203 1.53 -15.29 11.11
CA SER A 203 2.89 -15.42 11.68
C SER A 203 3.95 -14.67 10.91
N ASP A 204 3.78 -14.46 9.59
CA ASP A 204 4.70 -13.67 8.79
C ASP A 204 4.63 -12.19 9.21
N VAL A 205 3.43 -11.66 9.45
CA VAL A 205 3.23 -10.30 9.97
C VAL A 205 3.82 -10.15 11.37
N ALA A 206 3.62 -11.15 12.23
CA ALA A 206 4.19 -11.16 13.58
C ALA A 206 5.72 -11.14 13.57
N GLU A 207 6.36 -11.83 12.62
CA GLU A 207 7.82 -11.82 12.47
C GLU A 207 8.33 -10.44 12.03
N VAL A 208 7.66 -9.78 11.07
CA VAL A 208 7.98 -8.39 10.69
C VAL A 208 7.86 -7.46 11.91
N ARG A 209 6.79 -7.58 12.69
CA ARG A 209 6.58 -6.79 13.91
C ARG A 209 7.69 -7.02 14.92
N ARG A 210 8.08 -8.27 15.15
CA ARG A 210 9.17 -8.63 16.06
C ARG A 210 10.48 -7.92 15.67
N VAL A 211 10.86 -7.98 14.40
CA VAL A 211 12.09 -7.33 13.92
C VAL A 211 12.03 -5.82 14.09
N LEU A 212 10.89 -5.18 13.79
CA LEU A 212 10.71 -3.74 14.00
C LEU A 212 10.80 -3.36 15.48
N ASP A 213 10.14 -4.11 16.37
CA ASP A 213 10.14 -3.83 17.82
C ASP A 213 11.54 -3.95 18.44
N GLU A 214 12.30 -4.97 18.04
CA GLU A 214 13.68 -5.18 18.49
C GLU A 214 14.64 -4.07 18.03
N ASN A 215 14.29 -3.32 16.97
CA ASN A 215 15.12 -2.24 16.42
C ASN A 215 14.54 -0.84 16.64
N GLY A 216 13.61 -0.66 17.60
CA GLY A 216 13.05 0.64 17.96
C GLY A 216 11.94 1.15 17.00
N GLY A 217 11.48 0.32 16.08
CA GLY A 217 10.44 0.64 15.08
C GLY A 217 9.02 0.27 15.50
N SER A 218 8.71 0.14 16.79
CA SER A 218 7.39 -0.30 17.31
C SER A 218 6.21 0.54 16.81
N LYS A 219 6.45 1.78 16.41
CA LYS A 219 5.43 2.69 15.87
C LYS A 219 5.34 2.69 14.35
N ILE A 220 6.23 1.99 13.64
CA ILE A 220 6.17 1.84 12.18
C ILE A 220 4.97 0.96 11.84
N GLN A 221 4.13 1.41 10.91
CA GLN A 221 2.95 0.66 10.50
C GLN A 221 3.32 -0.40 9.45
N ILE A 222 2.78 -1.61 9.61
CA ILE A 222 2.98 -2.74 8.70
C ILE A 222 1.83 -2.77 7.68
N ILE A 223 2.20 -2.73 6.41
CA ILE A 223 1.31 -2.92 5.26
C ILE A 223 1.61 -4.31 4.69
N SER A 224 0.72 -5.26 4.90
CA SER A 224 0.90 -6.60 4.34
C SER A 224 0.53 -6.60 2.86
N LYS A 225 1.46 -7.06 2.01
CA LYS A 225 1.22 -7.22 0.58
C LYS A 225 0.64 -8.59 0.31
N ILE A 226 -0.53 -8.62 -0.33
CA ILE A 226 -1.21 -9.86 -0.72
C ILE A 226 -0.88 -10.11 -2.19
N GLU A 227 -0.05 -11.13 -2.42
CA GLU A 227 0.64 -11.40 -3.68
C GLU A 227 0.47 -12.84 -4.18
N ASN A 228 -0.19 -13.72 -3.38
CA ASN A 228 -0.35 -15.12 -3.69
C ASN A 228 -1.68 -15.69 -3.13
N GLN A 229 -2.02 -16.91 -3.55
CA GLN A 229 -3.26 -17.57 -3.14
C GLN A 229 -3.31 -17.84 -1.63
N GLU A 230 -2.20 -18.27 -1.00
CA GLU A 230 -2.13 -18.54 0.44
C GLU A 230 -2.45 -17.28 1.26
N GLY A 231 -1.95 -16.10 0.84
CA GLY A 231 -2.28 -14.81 1.45
C GLY A 231 -3.75 -14.40 1.27
N VAL A 232 -4.38 -14.80 0.17
CA VAL A 232 -5.82 -14.61 -0.04
C VAL A 232 -6.63 -15.51 0.89
N ASP A 233 -6.26 -16.79 1.00
CA ASP A 233 -6.95 -17.76 1.83
C ASP A 233 -6.87 -17.41 3.32
N ASN A 234 -5.72 -16.92 3.78
CA ASN A 234 -5.46 -16.51 5.17
C ASN A 234 -5.71 -15.01 5.42
N PHE A 235 -6.45 -14.34 4.53
CA PHE A 235 -6.58 -12.88 4.54
C PHE A 235 -7.10 -12.32 5.86
N ASP A 236 -8.06 -12.96 6.50
CA ASP A 236 -8.70 -12.44 7.71
C ASP A 236 -7.72 -12.39 8.89
N GLU A 237 -6.91 -13.43 9.08
CA GLU A 237 -5.89 -13.46 10.13
C GLU A 237 -4.71 -12.51 9.84
N ILE A 238 -4.33 -12.36 8.56
CA ILE A 238 -3.34 -11.37 8.15
C ILE A 238 -3.84 -9.95 8.43
N LEU A 239 -5.10 -9.67 8.05
CA LEU A 239 -5.72 -8.36 8.27
C LEU A 239 -5.78 -8.01 9.76
N GLU A 240 -6.01 -8.98 10.65
CA GLU A 240 -6.07 -8.74 12.09
C GLU A 240 -4.75 -8.16 12.64
N LEU A 241 -3.60 -8.68 12.21
CA LEU A 241 -2.27 -8.26 12.69
C LEU A 241 -1.67 -7.09 11.89
N SER A 242 -2.17 -6.80 10.70
CA SER A 242 -1.66 -5.73 9.84
C SER A 242 -2.24 -4.37 10.22
N ASP A 243 -1.48 -3.28 10.01
CA ASP A 243 -1.98 -1.91 10.13
C ASP A 243 -2.72 -1.45 8.86
N ALA A 244 -2.31 -1.98 7.70
CA ALA A 244 -2.94 -1.74 6.40
C ALA A 244 -2.66 -2.93 5.45
N ILE A 245 -3.34 -2.94 4.30
CA ILE A 245 -3.18 -3.97 3.27
C ILE A 245 -2.78 -3.32 1.94
N MET A 246 -1.94 -3.99 1.16
CA MET A 246 -1.68 -3.67 -0.25
C MET A 246 -2.12 -4.84 -1.13
N VAL A 247 -3.05 -4.56 -2.03
CA VAL A 247 -3.43 -5.47 -3.12
C VAL A 247 -2.41 -5.29 -4.24
N ALA A 248 -1.42 -6.16 -4.28
CA ALA A 248 -0.29 -6.11 -5.22
C ALA A 248 -0.65 -6.93 -6.48
N ARG A 249 -1.45 -6.33 -7.36
CA ARG A 249 -2.14 -7.03 -8.46
C ARG A 249 -1.19 -7.64 -9.50
N GLY A 250 0.03 -7.10 -9.65
CA GLY A 250 1.04 -7.63 -10.56
C GLY A 250 1.43 -9.06 -10.19
N ASP A 251 1.94 -9.21 -8.96
CA ASP A 251 2.37 -10.51 -8.45
C ASP A 251 1.18 -11.45 -8.21
N LEU A 252 0.09 -10.92 -7.62
CA LEU A 252 -1.13 -11.69 -7.40
C LEU A 252 -1.69 -12.28 -8.72
N GLY A 253 -1.66 -11.52 -9.83
CA GLY A 253 -2.17 -11.97 -11.12
C GLY A 253 -1.28 -13.00 -11.83
N VAL A 254 -0.07 -13.27 -11.30
CA VAL A 254 0.77 -14.41 -11.71
C VAL A 254 0.41 -15.66 -10.89
N GLU A 255 0.03 -15.47 -9.62
CA GLU A 255 -0.25 -16.55 -8.68
C GLU A 255 -1.68 -17.08 -8.72
N ILE A 256 -2.65 -16.26 -9.16
CA ILE A 256 -4.06 -16.66 -9.33
C ILE A 256 -4.54 -16.35 -10.75
N PRO A 257 -5.63 -16.99 -11.23
CA PRO A 257 -6.21 -16.66 -12.54
C PRO A 257 -6.51 -15.15 -12.65
N ALA A 258 -6.12 -14.56 -13.78
CA ALA A 258 -6.20 -13.10 -13.98
C ALA A 258 -7.66 -12.58 -13.83
N GLU A 259 -8.65 -13.38 -14.23
CA GLU A 259 -10.08 -13.09 -14.08
C GLU A 259 -10.54 -13.03 -12.63
N GLU A 260 -9.84 -13.67 -11.67
CA GLU A 260 -10.16 -13.65 -10.25
C GLU A 260 -9.62 -12.40 -9.53
N VAL A 261 -8.57 -11.77 -10.05
CA VAL A 261 -7.92 -10.61 -9.42
C VAL A 261 -8.89 -9.48 -9.08
N PRO A 262 -9.83 -9.06 -9.96
CA PRO A 262 -10.78 -8.00 -9.64
C PRO A 262 -11.72 -8.36 -8.48
N PHE A 263 -12.11 -9.62 -8.34
CA PHE A 263 -12.98 -10.09 -7.27
C PHE A 263 -12.24 -10.14 -5.93
N MET A 264 -10.99 -10.62 -5.94
CA MET A 264 -10.12 -10.61 -4.76
C MET A 264 -9.84 -9.17 -4.29
N GLN A 265 -9.54 -8.24 -5.22
CA GLN A 265 -9.38 -6.82 -4.91
C GLN A 265 -10.62 -6.27 -4.18
N LYS A 266 -11.81 -6.49 -4.71
CA LYS A 266 -13.07 -6.00 -4.12
C LYS A 266 -13.33 -6.61 -2.74
N MET A 267 -13.05 -7.89 -2.57
CA MET A 267 -13.19 -8.60 -1.29
C MET A 267 -12.25 -8.00 -0.25
N MET A 268 -10.96 -7.83 -0.56
CA MET A 268 -9.96 -7.27 0.34
C MET A 268 -10.28 -5.83 0.73
N ILE A 269 -10.64 -4.97 -0.24
CA ILE A 269 -11.05 -3.58 0.01
C ILE A 269 -12.25 -3.53 0.97
N ARG A 270 -13.27 -4.36 0.73
CA ARG A 270 -14.46 -4.42 1.58
C ARG A 270 -14.14 -4.83 3.01
N LYS A 271 -13.31 -5.86 3.18
CA LYS A 271 -12.90 -6.35 4.51
C LYS A 271 -12.07 -5.31 5.26
N CYS A 272 -11.12 -4.65 4.60
CA CYS A 272 -10.34 -3.55 5.19
C CYS A 272 -11.25 -2.39 5.64
N ASN A 273 -12.17 -1.97 4.79
CA ASN A 273 -13.12 -0.91 5.10
C ASN A 273 -14.01 -1.27 6.30
N LYS A 274 -14.44 -2.54 6.41
CA LYS A 274 -15.28 -3.01 7.52
C LYS A 274 -14.58 -2.87 8.88
N VAL A 275 -13.27 -3.05 8.93
CA VAL A 275 -12.48 -2.92 10.17
C VAL A 275 -11.82 -1.55 10.34
N GLY A 276 -11.91 -0.67 9.34
CA GLY A 276 -11.33 0.68 9.36
C GLY A 276 -9.81 0.70 9.17
N LYS A 277 -9.23 -0.33 8.54
CA LYS A 277 -7.82 -0.37 8.16
C LYS A 277 -7.63 0.14 6.72
N PRO A 278 -6.61 0.96 6.44
CA PRO A 278 -6.36 1.46 5.10
C PRO A 278 -6.02 0.33 4.11
N VAL A 279 -6.39 0.52 2.84
CA VAL A 279 -6.06 -0.41 1.77
C VAL A 279 -5.51 0.34 0.56
N ILE A 280 -4.47 -0.23 -0.06
CA ILE A 280 -3.77 0.30 -1.22
C ILE A 280 -4.07 -0.61 -2.41
N THR A 281 -4.46 -0.04 -3.55
CA THR A 281 -4.48 -0.75 -4.83
C THR A 281 -3.23 -0.39 -5.60
N ALA A 282 -2.44 -1.41 -5.95
CA ALA A 282 -1.09 -1.25 -6.47
C ALA A 282 -0.88 -1.99 -7.80
N THR A 283 0.16 -1.58 -8.50
CA THR A 283 0.70 -2.14 -9.77
C THR A 283 -0.22 -2.00 -10.98
N GLN A 284 0.40 -1.73 -12.13
CA GLN A 284 -0.26 -1.63 -13.45
C GLN A 284 -1.43 -0.63 -13.49
N MET A 285 -1.36 0.46 -12.71
CA MET A 285 -2.45 1.45 -12.64
C MET A 285 -2.49 2.36 -13.87
N LEU A 286 -1.33 2.93 -14.25
CA LEU A 286 -1.14 3.79 -15.42
C LEU A 286 0.12 3.34 -16.20
N ASP A 287 0.35 2.05 -16.37
CA ASP A 287 1.59 1.44 -16.89
C ASP A 287 2.01 2.04 -18.24
N SER A 288 1.07 2.32 -19.13
CA SER A 288 1.36 2.94 -20.43
C SER A 288 2.05 4.32 -20.27
N MET A 289 1.86 5.01 -19.14
CA MET A 289 2.51 6.30 -18.86
C MET A 289 3.99 6.18 -18.50
N ILE A 290 4.55 5.00 -18.35
CA ILE A 290 6.00 4.80 -18.37
C ILE A 290 6.58 5.32 -19.70
N ARG A 291 5.86 5.14 -20.81
CA ARG A 291 6.30 5.44 -22.17
C ARG A 291 5.53 6.58 -22.84
N ASN A 292 4.29 6.82 -22.44
CA ASN A 292 3.37 7.76 -23.08
C ASN A 292 2.92 8.87 -22.11
N PRO A 293 2.66 10.10 -22.58
CA PRO A 293 2.25 11.23 -21.74
C PRO A 293 0.79 11.15 -21.27
N ARG A 294 0.01 10.16 -21.74
CA ARG A 294 -1.40 9.94 -21.39
C ARG A 294 -1.67 8.46 -21.20
N PRO A 295 -2.55 8.09 -20.26
CA PRO A 295 -2.94 6.72 -20.05
C PRO A 295 -3.93 6.25 -21.16
N THR A 296 -4.14 4.95 -21.22
CA THR A 296 -5.25 4.37 -21.95
C THR A 296 -6.56 4.63 -21.22
N ARG A 297 -7.70 4.47 -21.95
CA ARG A 297 -9.03 4.55 -21.31
C ARG A 297 -9.27 3.41 -20.33
N ALA A 298 -8.71 2.24 -20.56
CA ALA A 298 -8.81 1.09 -19.67
C ALA A 298 -8.11 1.40 -18.32
N GLU A 299 -6.90 1.94 -18.34
CA GLU A 299 -6.15 2.32 -17.15
C GLU A 299 -6.87 3.41 -16.34
N ALA A 300 -7.37 4.46 -17.00
CA ALA A 300 -8.15 5.50 -16.33
C ALA A 300 -9.43 4.93 -15.69
N GLY A 301 -10.09 3.96 -16.36
CA GLY A 301 -11.24 3.23 -15.84
C GLY A 301 -10.87 2.34 -14.65
N ASP A 302 -9.72 1.67 -14.67
CA ASP A 302 -9.23 0.82 -13.59
C ASP A 302 -8.95 1.62 -12.32
N VAL A 303 -8.23 2.75 -12.43
CA VAL A 303 -8.00 3.68 -11.30
C VAL A 303 -9.34 4.14 -10.71
N ALA A 304 -10.28 4.57 -11.56
CA ALA A 304 -11.59 5.02 -11.10
C ALA A 304 -12.36 3.90 -10.39
N ASN A 305 -12.33 2.67 -10.90
CA ASN A 305 -13.00 1.52 -10.29
C ASN A 305 -12.40 1.16 -8.93
N ALA A 306 -11.08 1.13 -8.78
CA ALA A 306 -10.42 0.90 -7.48
C ALA A 306 -10.88 1.93 -6.42
N ILE A 307 -11.02 3.21 -6.82
CA ILE A 307 -11.52 4.27 -5.95
C ILE A 307 -13.01 4.07 -5.63
N LEU A 308 -13.82 3.68 -6.61
CA LEU A 308 -15.25 3.38 -6.41
C LEU A 308 -15.44 2.17 -5.49
N ASP A 309 -14.56 1.18 -5.56
CA ASP A 309 -14.55 0.03 -4.65
C ASP A 309 -14.25 0.44 -3.19
N GLY A 310 -13.56 1.56 -2.99
CA GLY A 310 -13.32 2.11 -1.65
C GLY A 310 -11.87 2.06 -1.18
N THR A 311 -10.91 1.91 -2.10
CA THR A 311 -9.47 1.99 -1.74
C THR A 311 -9.12 3.32 -1.07
N ASP A 312 -8.16 3.31 -0.13
CA ASP A 312 -7.64 4.52 0.49
C ASP A 312 -6.61 5.20 -0.38
N ALA A 313 -5.77 4.41 -1.02
CA ALA A 313 -4.68 4.89 -1.86
C ALA A 313 -4.53 4.07 -3.13
N VAL A 314 -4.02 4.74 -4.17
CA VAL A 314 -3.58 4.16 -5.43
C VAL A 314 -2.09 4.40 -5.61
N MET A 315 -1.37 3.44 -6.19
CA MET A 315 0.09 3.48 -6.25
C MET A 315 0.61 3.51 -7.68
N LEU A 316 1.58 4.39 -7.94
CA LEU A 316 2.43 4.41 -9.14
C LEU A 316 3.75 3.71 -8.83
N SER A 317 4.19 2.83 -9.72
CA SER A 317 5.43 2.07 -9.66
C SER A 317 6.46 2.61 -10.66
N GLY A 318 6.62 1.95 -11.80
CA GLY A 318 7.53 2.36 -12.87
C GLY A 318 7.21 3.71 -13.45
N GLU A 319 5.94 4.11 -13.47
CA GLU A 319 5.43 5.36 -14.01
C GLU A 319 6.10 6.57 -13.39
N SER A 320 6.28 6.57 -12.07
CA SER A 320 6.93 7.65 -11.31
C SER A 320 8.42 7.42 -11.06
N ALA A 321 8.91 6.15 -11.05
CA ALA A 321 10.29 5.82 -10.72
C ALA A 321 11.26 5.94 -11.89
N LYS A 322 10.90 5.39 -13.06
CA LYS A 322 11.76 5.28 -14.26
C LYS A 322 11.10 5.76 -15.55
N GLY A 323 9.82 6.10 -15.49
CA GLY A 323 9.03 6.53 -16.64
C GLY A 323 9.55 7.82 -17.25
N LYS A 324 9.15 8.09 -18.50
CA LYS A 324 9.48 9.32 -19.22
C LYS A 324 8.66 10.51 -18.74
N TYR A 325 7.52 10.27 -18.08
CA TYR A 325 6.51 11.29 -17.74
C TYR A 325 6.07 11.20 -16.27
N PRO A 326 7.00 11.26 -15.29
CA PRO A 326 6.68 11.03 -13.88
C PRO A 326 5.70 12.06 -13.31
N ILE A 327 5.84 13.34 -13.67
CA ILE A 327 4.97 14.42 -13.18
C ILE A 327 3.57 14.28 -13.77
N GLU A 328 3.47 14.04 -15.07
CA GLU A 328 2.20 13.84 -15.77
C GLU A 328 1.46 12.62 -15.23
N ALA A 329 2.16 11.53 -14.88
CA ALA A 329 1.58 10.33 -14.30
C ALA A 329 0.98 10.63 -12.91
N VAL A 330 1.70 11.32 -12.04
CA VAL A 330 1.19 11.72 -10.71
C VAL A 330 0.01 12.67 -10.83
N LYS A 331 0.10 13.67 -11.72
CA LYS A 331 -1.00 14.60 -11.97
C LYS A 331 -2.23 13.89 -12.51
N MET A 332 -2.07 13.00 -13.49
CA MET A 332 -3.18 12.22 -14.06
C MET A 332 -3.83 11.34 -12.98
N MET A 333 -3.04 10.64 -12.16
CA MET A 333 -3.55 9.85 -11.04
C MET A 333 -4.34 10.73 -10.05
N ALA A 334 -3.83 11.90 -9.72
CA ALA A 334 -4.50 12.85 -8.84
C ALA A 334 -5.80 13.41 -9.46
N ASP A 335 -5.81 13.71 -10.76
CA ASP A 335 -6.98 14.23 -11.47
C ASP A 335 -8.09 13.17 -11.57
N ILE A 336 -7.76 11.91 -11.91
CA ILE A 336 -8.71 10.80 -11.91
C ILE A 336 -9.26 10.59 -10.50
N SER A 337 -8.39 10.59 -9.48
CA SER A 337 -8.80 10.44 -8.08
C SER A 337 -9.78 11.51 -7.66
N LYS A 338 -9.45 12.79 -7.90
CA LYS A 338 -10.31 13.92 -7.58
C LYS A 338 -11.67 13.82 -8.28
N ARG A 339 -11.66 13.55 -9.59
CA ARG A 339 -12.89 13.45 -10.37
C ARG A 339 -13.79 12.29 -9.91
N THR A 340 -13.18 11.16 -9.56
CA THR A 340 -13.92 10.00 -9.05
C THR A 340 -14.48 10.27 -7.65
N ASP A 341 -13.70 10.92 -6.77
CA ASP A 341 -14.15 11.33 -5.44
C ASP A 341 -15.35 12.27 -5.51
N GLU A 342 -15.37 13.22 -6.47
CA GLU A 342 -16.51 14.12 -6.70
C GLU A 342 -17.77 13.38 -7.20
N PHE A 343 -17.58 12.34 -8.00
CA PHE A 343 -18.68 11.54 -8.57
C PHE A 343 -19.24 10.54 -7.56
N LYS A 344 -18.41 10.04 -6.66
CA LYS A 344 -18.78 9.00 -5.72
C LYS A 344 -19.78 9.52 -4.68
N ARG A 345 -21.04 9.11 -4.83
CA ARG A 345 -22.00 9.16 -3.72
C ARG A 345 -21.73 7.95 -2.84
N TYR A 346 -21.15 8.18 -1.67
CA TYR A 346 -20.89 7.10 -0.72
C TYR A 346 -22.21 6.44 -0.33
N LYS A 347 -22.33 5.16 -0.65
CA LYS A 347 -23.29 4.32 0.06
C LYS A 347 -22.69 4.08 1.42
N ASN A 348 -23.46 4.32 2.47
CA ASN A 348 -23.10 3.92 3.82
C ASN A 348 -22.63 2.46 3.78
N ILE A 349 -21.49 2.16 4.40
CA ILE A 349 -21.04 0.79 4.61
C ILE A 349 -22.18 0.12 5.37
N GLU A 350 -22.76 -0.93 4.80
CA GLU A 350 -23.78 -1.73 5.50
C GLU A 350 -23.13 -2.24 6.79
N ILE A 351 -23.58 -1.71 7.90
CA ILE A 351 -23.14 -2.14 9.21
C ILE A 351 -23.96 -3.38 9.49
N ASP A 352 -23.27 -4.52 9.45
CA ASP A 352 -23.82 -5.76 9.93
C ASP A 352 -24.38 -5.55 11.35
N GLY A 353 -25.69 -5.66 11.51
CA GLY A 353 -26.39 -5.31 12.75
C GLY A 353 -26.12 -6.24 13.94
N SER A 354 -25.19 -7.17 13.76
CA SER A 354 -24.90 -8.25 14.73
C SER A 354 -23.76 -7.95 15.71
N THR A 355 -23.17 -6.74 15.72
CA THR A 355 -21.89 -6.56 16.41
C THR A 355 -21.95 -5.62 17.60
N ASN A 356 -21.29 -6.02 18.68
CA ASN A 356 -20.84 -5.16 19.77
C ASN A 356 -19.89 -4.08 19.21
N ILE A 357 -20.43 -2.93 18.79
CA ILE A 357 -19.64 -1.77 18.37
C ILE A 357 -19.05 -1.08 19.60
N THR A 358 -17.81 -0.64 19.48
CA THR A 358 -17.15 0.14 20.53
C THR A 358 -17.75 1.54 20.64
N VAL A 359 -17.54 2.21 21.79
CA VAL A 359 -17.94 3.61 21.97
C VAL A 359 -17.35 4.50 20.86
N THR A 360 -16.07 4.33 20.52
CA THR A 360 -15.41 5.08 19.44
C THR A 360 -16.11 4.88 18.10
N GLU A 361 -16.57 3.67 17.80
CA GLU A 361 -17.30 3.38 16.56
C GLU A 361 -18.68 4.01 16.55
N ALA A 362 -19.41 3.91 17.66
CA ALA A 362 -20.73 4.54 17.80
C ALA A 362 -20.65 6.05 17.61
N ILE A 363 -19.68 6.71 18.23
CA ILE A 363 -19.43 8.15 18.11
C ILE A 363 -19.04 8.52 16.69
N SER A 364 -18.11 7.77 16.09
CA SER A 364 -17.65 8.02 14.70
C SER A 364 -18.80 7.90 13.70
N ARG A 365 -19.64 6.87 13.85
CA ARG A 365 -20.84 6.67 13.04
C ARG A 365 -21.82 7.83 13.19
N GLY A 366 -22.12 8.23 14.45
CA GLY A 366 -23.00 9.35 14.75
C GLY A 366 -22.51 10.67 14.16
N ALA A 367 -21.20 10.94 14.28
CA ALA A 367 -20.56 12.13 13.72
C ALA A 367 -20.67 12.18 12.18
N VAL A 368 -20.40 11.07 11.48
CA VAL A 368 -20.52 10.98 10.02
C VAL A 368 -21.98 11.14 9.59
N SER A 369 -22.91 10.40 10.19
CA SER A 369 -24.35 10.51 9.87
C SER A 369 -24.89 11.92 10.09
N SER A 370 -24.48 12.58 11.19
CA SER A 370 -24.86 13.96 11.47
C SER A 370 -24.26 14.95 10.47
N SER A 371 -22.99 14.72 10.06
CA SER A 371 -22.34 15.59 9.08
C SER A 371 -23.05 15.57 7.72
N GLU A 372 -23.54 14.41 7.31
CA GLU A 372 -24.30 14.24 6.06
C GLU A 372 -25.70 14.84 6.16
N ALA A 373 -26.41 14.55 7.25
CA ALA A 373 -27.78 15.04 7.46
C ALA A 373 -27.86 16.57 7.53
N LEU A 374 -26.80 17.22 8.00
CA LEU A 374 -26.73 18.68 8.21
C LEU A 374 -25.92 19.42 7.15
N ASP A 375 -25.43 18.74 6.11
CA ASP A 375 -24.52 19.30 5.08
C ASP A 375 -23.31 20.02 5.72
N ALA A 376 -22.75 19.44 6.80
CA ALA A 376 -21.56 19.98 7.43
C ALA A 376 -20.37 19.95 6.43
N LYS A 377 -19.43 20.88 6.56
CA LYS A 377 -18.34 21.03 5.58
C LYS A 377 -17.07 20.29 5.96
N LEU A 378 -16.85 20.04 7.24
CA LEU A 378 -15.69 19.33 7.75
C LEU A 378 -16.07 18.46 8.97
N ILE A 379 -15.28 17.40 9.18
CA ILE A 379 -15.20 16.71 10.47
C ILE A 379 -13.79 16.93 11.01
N LEU A 380 -13.66 17.49 12.22
CA LEU A 380 -12.38 17.69 12.89
C LEU A 380 -12.27 16.72 14.06
N CYS A 381 -11.13 16.06 14.21
CA CYS A 381 -10.93 15.14 15.32
C CYS A 381 -9.56 15.30 15.98
N TRP A 382 -9.53 15.02 17.30
CA TRP A 382 -8.29 14.83 18.05
C TRP A 382 -7.90 13.35 18.05
N THR A 383 -6.60 13.06 17.81
CA THR A 383 -6.12 11.69 17.82
C THR A 383 -4.61 11.60 18.13
N LYS A 384 -4.22 10.77 19.09
CA LYS A 384 -2.80 10.48 19.39
C LYS A 384 -2.18 9.47 18.42
N THR A 385 -2.95 8.47 18.00
CA THR A 385 -2.48 7.30 17.21
C THR A 385 -3.11 7.19 15.83
N GLY A 386 -3.89 8.20 15.40
CA GLY A 386 -4.66 8.15 14.17
C GLY A 386 -5.95 7.32 14.24
N ARG A 387 -6.23 6.63 15.36
CA ARG A 387 -7.38 5.72 15.49
C ARG A 387 -8.73 6.44 15.28
N ALA A 388 -8.94 7.59 15.90
CA ALA A 388 -10.19 8.34 15.74
C ALA A 388 -10.44 8.70 14.27
N ALA A 389 -9.43 9.22 13.57
CA ALA A 389 -9.52 9.56 12.15
C ALA A 389 -9.84 8.32 11.28
N ARG A 390 -9.20 7.17 11.53
CA ARG A 390 -9.50 5.93 10.82
C ARG A 390 -10.93 5.43 11.10
N MET A 391 -11.41 5.53 12.34
CA MET A 391 -12.77 5.13 12.68
C MET A 391 -13.83 6.05 12.06
N ILE A 392 -13.57 7.35 11.97
CA ILE A 392 -14.46 8.27 11.21
C ILE A 392 -14.44 7.89 9.73
N ARG A 393 -13.24 7.69 9.13
CA ARG A 393 -13.10 7.28 7.74
C ARG A 393 -13.82 5.97 7.43
N LYS A 394 -13.84 5.00 8.36
CA LYS A 394 -14.54 3.72 8.24
C LYS A 394 -16.01 3.90 7.78
N TYR A 395 -16.68 4.92 8.25
CA TYR A 395 -18.07 5.21 7.92
C TYR A 395 -18.25 6.06 6.65
N GLY A 396 -17.16 6.29 5.89
CA GLY A 396 -17.18 6.85 4.55
C GLY A 396 -17.75 8.26 4.43
N PRO A 397 -17.30 9.24 5.26
CA PRO A 397 -17.82 10.60 5.15
C PRO A 397 -17.59 11.18 3.76
N THR A 398 -18.55 11.98 3.30
CA THR A 398 -18.46 12.71 2.03
C THR A 398 -17.65 14.00 2.15
N VAL A 399 -17.39 14.43 3.38
CA VAL A 399 -16.61 15.62 3.73
C VAL A 399 -15.22 15.27 4.21
N PRO A 400 -14.23 16.18 4.07
CA PRO A 400 -12.87 15.95 4.57
C PRO A 400 -12.83 15.80 6.09
N ILE A 401 -11.83 15.05 6.55
CA ILE A 401 -11.49 14.86 7.96
C ILE A 401 -10.20 15.63 8.24
N ILE A 402 -10.25 16.56 9.19
CA ILE A 402 -9.08 17.24 9.72
C ILE A 402 -8.71 16.57 11.05
N ALA A 403 -7.55 15.96 11.09
CA ALA A 403 -7.02 15.32 12.29
C ALA A 403 -5.97 16.21 12.97
N LEU A 404 -6.19 16.57 14.24
CA LEU A 404 -5.19 17.20 15.08
C LEU A 404 -4.50 16.11 15.90
N THR A 405 -3.17 16.19 16.00
CA THR A 405 -2.34 15.23 16.73
C THR A 405 -1.12 15.94 17.32
N ASP A 406 -0.55 15.40 18.38
CA ASP A 406 0.71 15.87 18.96
C ASP A 406 1.96 15.21 18.34
N SER A 407 1.77 14.25 17.44
CA SER A 407 2.81 13.42 16.85
C SER A 407 2.97 13.65 15.34
N GLU A 408 4.16 14.09 14.93
CA GLU A 408 4.51 14.21 13.51
C GLU A 408 4.45 12.85 12.77
N GLN A 409 4.88 11.77 13.44
CA GLN A 409 4.80 10.43 12.88
C GLN A 409 3.34 10.04 12.61
N THR A 410 2.44 10.30 13.57
CA THR A 410 1.01 10.07 13.36
C THR A 410 0.47 10.92 12.21
N ALA A 411 0.88 12.19 12.10
CA ALA A 411 0.48 13.04 10.98
C ALA A 411 0.95 12.48 9.63
N ARG A 412 2.18 11.97 9.55
CA ARG A 412 2.70 11.31 8.34
C ARG A 412 1.97 9.99 8.05
N GLN A 413 1.67 9.20 9.06
CA GLN A 413 0.90 7.95 8.90
C GLN A 413 -0.54 8.18 8.44
N LEU A 414 -1.16 9.27 8.85
CA LEU A 414 -2.49 9.66 8.38
C LEU A 414 -2.53 10.07 6.90
N THR A 415 -1.38 10.27 6.25
CA THR A 415 -1.31 10.48 4.80
C THR A 415 -1.75 9.27 3.97
N LEU A 416 -1.83 8.07 4.56
CA LEU A 416 -2.38 6.88 3.93
C LEU A 416 -3.92 6.82 4.02
N VAL A 417 -4.53 7.51 4.98
CA VAL A 417 -5.96 7.40 5.27
C VAL A 417 -6.76 8.33 4.36
N ARG A 418 -7.68 7.76 3.59
CA ARG A 418 -8.53 8.50 2.64
C ARG A 418 -9.30 9.64 3.31
N GLY A 419 -9.29 10.81 2.69
CA GLY A 419 -10.01 12.00 3.16
C GLY A 419 -9.42 12.68 4.38
N VAL A 420 -8.35 12.14 4.98
CA VAL A 420 -7.74 12.71 6.18
C VAL A 420 -6.61 13.67 5.81
N ARG A 421 -6.59 14.85 6.45
CA ARG A 421 -5.44 15.76 6.50
C ARG A 421 -5.09 16.00 7.97
N ALA A 422 -3.83 15.81 8.33
CA ALA A 422 -3.37 15.99 9.70
C ALA A 422 -2.67 17.33 9.90
N TYR A 423 -2.81 17.88 11.10
CA TYR A 423 -2.06 19.01 11.61
C TYR A 423 -1.45 18.62 12.96
N VAL A 424 -0.20 19.00 13.18
CA VAL A 424 0.47 18.77 14.45
C VAL A 424 0.28 19.99 15.34
N GLU A 425 -0.35 19.76 16.48
CA GLU A 425 -0.57 20.77 17.52
C GLU A 425 -0.11 20.20 18.85
N LYS A 426 0.86 20.85 19.45
CA LYS A 426 1.38 20.49 20.77
C LYS A 426 0.52 21.16 21.85
N ASN A 427 0.35 20.49 23.00
CA ASN A 427 -0.36 21.03 24.16
C ASN A 427 -1.90 21.15 24.02
N LEU A 428 -2.53 20.20 23.34
CA LEU A 428 -4.00 20.06 23.36
C LEU A 428 -4.42 19.00 24.41
N ASP A 429 -4.12 19.25 25.67
CA ASP A 429 -4.35 18.26 26.74
C ASP A 429 -5.79 18.28 27.27
N VAL A 430 -6.57 19.32 26.98
CA VAL A 430 -7.94 19.49 27.44
C VAL A 430 -8.89 19.63 26.25
N ALA A 431 -10.11 19.12 26.38
CA ALA A 431 -11.12 19.17 25.31
C ALA A 431 -11.42 20.61 24.85
N ASP A 432 -11.40 21.58 25.74
CA ASP A 432 -11.68 22.99 25.43
C ASP A 432 -10.58 23.59 24.53
N ASP A 433 -9.30 23.24 24.73
CA ASP A 433 -8.20 23.68 23.88
C ASP A 433 -8.33 23.09 22.47
N PHE A 434 -8.74 21.79 22.38
CA PHE A 434 -9.05 21.18 21.11
C PHE A 434 -10.16 21.92 20.36
N PHE A 435 -11.31 22.17 21.01
CA PHE A 435 -12.44 22.86 20.36
C PHE A 435 -12.05 24.24 19.86
N LYS A 436 -11.33 25.01 20.67
CA LYS A 436 -10.83 26.34 20.29
C LYS A 436 -9.92 26.27 19.08
N LYS A 437 -8.90 25.41 19.10
CA LYS A 437 -7.94 25.27 18.00
C LYS A 437 -8.57 24.70 16.73
N ALA A 438 -9.41 23.71 16.88
CA ALA A 438 -10.14 23.13 15.76
C ALA A 438 -11.08 24.16 15.09
N LYS A 439 -11.73 25.03 15.86
CA LYS A 439 -12.56 26.14 15.35
C LYS A 439 -11.71 27.17 14.60
N GLU A 440 -10.52 27.53 15.09
CA GLU A 440 -9.56 28.37 14.39
C GLU A 440 -9.16 27.79 13.03
N ILE A 441 -8.82 26.49 12.99
CA ILE A 441 -8.43 25.80 11.74
C ILE A 441 -9.62 25.74 10.78
N ALA A 442 -10.81 25.42 11.27
CA ALA A 442 -12.02 25.38 10.44
C ALA A 442 -12.36 26.75 9.84
N SER A 443 -12.22 27.84 10.61
CA SER A 443 -12.55 29.20 10.16
C SER A 443 -11.67 29.73 9.02
N VAL A 444 -10.44 29.22 8.89
CA VAL A 444 -9.52 29.58 7.80
C VAL A 444 -9.48 28.56 6.67
N HIS A 445 -10.25 27.48 6.78
CA HIS A 445 -10.31 26.45 5.76
C HIS A 445 -11.13 26.92 4.55
N GLU A 446 -10.58 26.79 3.34
CA GLU A 446 -11.18 27.33 2.11
C GLU A 446 -12.59 26.80 1.76
N GLU A 447 -12.93 25.62 2.26
CA GLU A 447 -14.24 24.98 2.04
C GLU A 447 -15.30 25.43 3.08
N VAL A 448 -14.90 26.20 4.10
CA VAL A 448 -15.76 26.65 5.19
C VAL A 448 -15.98 28.14 5.13
N LYS A 449 -17.21 28.55 5.22
CA LYS A 449 -17.64 29.95 5.29
C LYS A 449 -18.31 30.25 6.63
N ASN A 450 -18.38 31.50 6.98
CA ASN A 450 -19.16 31.94 8.13
C ASN A 450 -20.61 31.46 8.01
N GLY A 451 -21.15 30.84 9.06
CA GLY A 451 -22.46 30.20 9.08
C GLY A 451 -22.49 28.71 8.69
N ASP A 452 -21.40 28.16 8.13
CA ASP A 452 -21.32 26.73 7.83
C ASP A 452 -21.22 25.89 9.10
N LEU A 453 -21.78 24.66 9.05
CA LEU A 453 -21.66 23.68 10.12
C LEU A 453 -20.40 22.84 9.98
N VAL A 454 -19.79 22.54 11.11
CA VAL A 454 -18.66 21.62 11.27
C VAL A 454 -18.90 20.66 12.42
N VAL A 455 -18.33 19.46 12.33
CA VAL A 455 -18.45 18.42 13.35
C VAL A 455 -17.09 18.24 14.03
N PHE A 456 -17.05 18.31 15.35
CA PHE A 456 -15.88 18.07 16.17
C PHE A 456 -15.99 16.72 16.87
N VAL A 457 -14.95 15.92 16.85
CA VAL A 457 -14.91 14.58 17.46
C VAL A 457 -13.69 14.47 18.39
N THR A 458 -13.91 14.14 19.66
CA THR A 458 -12.83 14.04 20.64
C THR A 458 -13.16 13.04 21.76
N GLY A 459 -12.18 12.78 22.64
CA GLY A 459 -12.36 12.08 23.90
C GLY A 459 -12.22 13.06 25.08
N ILE A 460 -13.22 13.08 25.94
CA ILE A 460 -13.25 13.94 27.15
C ILE A 460 -12.62 13.21 28.35
N SER A 461 -12.35 11.91 28.24
CA SER A 461 -11.86 11.10 29.36
C SER A 461 -10.33 11.00 29.40
N GLU A 462 -9.76 10.84 30.59
CA GLU A 462 -8.34 10.55 30.82
C GLU A 462 -7.86 9.28 30.08
N THR A 463 -8.78 8.39 29.71
CA THR A 463 -8.48 7.14 29.00
C THR A 463 -8.17 7.33 27.52
N GLY A 464 -8.30 8.55 26.97
CA GLY A 464 -8.05 8.83 25.54
C GLY A 464 -9.05 8.17 24.57
N THR A 465 -10.17 7.64 25.07
CA THR A 465 -11.20 7.03 24.23
C THR A 465 -12.06 8.12 23.59
N THR A 466 -12.21 8.08 22.27
CA THR A 466 -13.14 8.96 21.54
C THR A 466 -14.58 8.65 21.97
N ASN A 467 -15.23 9.57 22.69
CA ASN A 467 -16.54 9.37 23.34
C ASN A 467 -17.50 10.52 23.14
N THR A 468 -17.12 11.56 22.37
CA THR A 468 -17.94 12.77 22.21
C THR A 468 -17.82 13.31 20.79
N PHE A 469 -18.92 13.80 20.25
CA PHE A 469 -18.89 14.71 19.12
C PHE A 469 -19.82 15.92 19.39
N LYS A 470 -19.46 17.06 18.78
CA LYS A 470 -20.16 18.34 18.89
C LYS A 470 -20.34 18.93 17.49
N ILE A 471 -21.44 19.63 17.26
CA ILE A 471 -21.71 20.31 16.00
C ILE A 471 -21.83 21.80 16.28
N GLU A 472 -21.12 22.63 15.54
CA GLU A 472 -21.15 24.07 15.69
C GLU A 472 -21.22 24.80 14.36
N ARG A 473 -21.75 26.02 14.38
CA ARG A 473 -21.63 26.98 13.28
C ARG A 473 -20.33 27.77 13.42
N ILE A 474 -19.66 27.98 12.30
CA ILE A 474 -18.47 28.85 12.28
C ILE A 474 -18.91 30.31 12.26
N GLY A 475 -18.37 31.11 13.18
CA GLY A 475 -18.69 32.55 13.31
C GLY A 475 -19.80 32.90 14.30
N GLU A 476 -20.37 31.89 14.98
CA GLU A 476 -21.27 32.08 16.12
C GLU A 476 -20.53 31.88 17.45
#